data_62288c241afbac7d19ef257477b430c7
#
_entry.id   62288c241afbac7d19ef257477b430c7
#
_cell.length_a   1.000
_cell.length_b   1.000
_cell.length_c   1.000
_cell.angle_alpha   90.00
_cell.angle_beta   90.00
_cell.angle_gamma   90.00
#
_symmetry.space_group_name_H-M   'P 1'
#
loop_
_entity.id
_entity.type
_entity.pdbx_description
1 polymer ?
#
loop_
_entity_poly.entity_id
_entity_poly.type
_entity_poly.pdbx_seq_one_letter_code
_entity_poly.pdbx_strand_id
1 'polypeptide(L)'
;MKKLGLLMMLLLLSRIALFCQSQTAGIEEKEVLKNEDVVFRQIDEHTWLGTGNLMANESLYLVEGDTKAILIDAGTKIKNLDKLVASITDKPVTLVATHVHPDHTGSAFDYFPEIYINPADTVGIPEFMPNYKGKVCFLEDGEILDLGGRILEIVFTPGHTPGSTTFVDKDAAYGFSGD
;
A
#
# COMPACT_ATOMS: atom_id res chain seq x y z
N MET A 1 -6.29 -45.37 -32.26
CA MET A 1 -6.43 -43.90 -32.31
C MET A 1 -7.03 -43.26 -31.06
N LYS A 2 -8.10 -43.79 -30.43
CA LYS A 2 -8.72 -43.17 -29.23
C LYS A 2 -7.82 -43.12 -27.98
N LYS A 3 -6.92 -44.13 -27.76
CA LYS A 3 -6.01 -44.18 -26.60
C LYS A 3 -4.86 -43.14 -26.67
N LEU A 4 -4.41 -42.77 -27.87
CA LEU A 4 -3.34 -41.79 -28.06
C LEU A 4 -3.83 -40.34 -27.78
N GLY A 5 -5.08 -40.03 -28.16
CA GLY A 5 -5.70 -38.76 -27.87
C GLY A 5 -5.93 -38.49 -26.36
N LEU A 6 -6.32 -39.53 -25.62
CA LEU A 6 -6.52 -39.46 -24.18
C LEU A 6 -5.19 -39.22 -23.42
N LEU A 7 -4.10 -39.88 -23.87
CA LEU A 7 -2.78 -39.70 -23.27
C LEU A 7 -2.22 -38.29 -23.53
N MET A 8 -2.41 -37.71 -24.73
CA MET A 8 -2.02 -36.32 -25.02
C MET A 8 -2.82 -35.30 -24.22
N MET A 9 -4.12 -35.54 -24.02
CA MET A 9 -4.97 -34.65 -23.22
C MET A 9 -4.59 -34.70 -21.72
N LEU A 10 -4.24 -35.82 -21.19
CA LEU A 10 -3.74 -35.94 -19.79
C LEU A 10 -2.39 -35.28 -19.60
N LEU A 11 -1.47 -35.33 -20.59
CA LEU A 11 -0.19 -34.66 -20.55
C LEU A 11 -0.34 -33.13 -20.67
N LEU A 12 -1.33 -32.60 -21.44
CA LEU A 12 -1.64 -31.19 -21.50
C LEU A 12 -2.22 -30.67 -20.18
N LEU A 13 -3.16 -31.41 -19.58
CA LEU A 13 -3.76 -31.05 -18.29
C LEU A 13 -2.73 -31.05 -17.16
N SER A 14 -1.77 -31.98 -17.17
CA SER A 14 -0.68 -32.02 -16.18
C SER A 14 0.26 -30.81 -16.33
N ARG A 15 0.54 -30.36 -17.56
CA ARG A 15 1.37 -29.17 -17.80
C ARG A 15 0.66 -27.87 -17.41
N ILE A 16 -0.65 -27.77 -17.63
CA ILE A 16 -1.46 -26.61 -17.20
C ILE A 16 -1.52 -26.58 -15.65
N ALA A 17 -1.70 -27.70 -14.99
CA ALA A 17 -1.69 -27.79 -13.54
C ALA A 17 -0.32 -27.42 -12.93
N LEU A 18 0.80 -27.86 -13.53
CA LEU A 18 2.15 -27.45 -13.12
C LEU A 18 2.40 -25.95 -13.36
N PHE A 19 1.92 -25.41 -14.47
CA PHE A 19 2.07 -23.97 -14.77
C PHE A 19 1.26 -23.11 -13.79
N CYS A 20 0.05 -23.56 -13.42
CA CYS A 20 -0.76 -22.87 -12.41
C CYS A 20 -0.15 -22.96 -11.01
N GLN A 21 0.51 -24.08 -10.66
CA GLN A 21 1.23 -24.21 -9.38
C GLN A 21 2.54 -23.40 -9.33
N SER A 22 3.18 -23.11 -10.47
CA SER A 22 4.41 -22.31 -10.50
C SER A 22 4.16 -20.80 -10.33
N GLN A 23 2.92 -20.33 -10.49
CA GLN A 23 2.56 -18.92 -10.28
C GLN A 23 2.09 -18.62 -8.85
N THR A 24 1.90 -19.62 -8.01
CA THR A 24 1.67 -19.46 -6.58
C THR A 24 2.92 -19.77 -5.75
N ALA A 25 4.12 -19.51 -6.27
CA ALA A 25 5.29 -19.36 -5.45
C ALA A 25 5.00 -18.14 -4.56
N GLY A 26 4.55 -18.38 -3.32
CA GLY A 26 4.21 -17.34 -2.38
C GLY A 26 5.35 -16.34 -2.31
N ILE A 27 5.03 -15.06 -2.38
CA ILE A 27 5.99 -14.00 -2.11
C ILE A 27 6.58 -14.35 -0.74
N GLU A 28 7.88 -14.64 -0.69
CA GLU A 28 8.57 -14.93 0.56
C GLU A 28 8.77 -13.58 1.27
N GLU A 29 7.79 -13.21 2.10
CA GLU A 29 7.83 -11.97 2.86
C GLU A 29 9.02 -11.98 3.81
N LYS A 30 9.94 -11.05 3.60
CA LYS A 30 11.11 -10.89 4.44
C LYS A 30 10.88 -9.77 5.45
N GLU A 31 10.88 -10.09 6.76
CA GLU A 31 10.86 -9.09 7.82
C GLU A 31 12.15 -8.25 7.73
N VAL A 32 12.00 -6.93 7.54
CA VAL A 32 13.12 -5.99 7.40
C VAL A 32 13.24 -5.05 8.58
N LEU A 33 12.12 -4.79 9.29
CA LEU A 33 12.08 -3.96 10.47
C LEU A 33 10.98 -4.45 11.40
N LYS A 34 11.25 -4.47 12.71
CA LYS A 34 10.28 -4.80 13.74
C LYS A 34 10.54 -4.01 15.01
N ASN A 35 9.49 -3.44 15.57
CA ASN A 35 9.49 -2.88 16.91
C ASN A 35 8.16 -3.17 17.64
N GLU A 36 7.88 -2.48 18.77
CA GLU A 36 6.66 -2.66 19.53
C GLU A 36 5.40 -2.19 18.81
N ASP A 37 5.52 -1.24 17.87
CA ASP A 37 4.39 -0.55 17.22
C ASP A 37 4.06 -1.14 15.84
N VAL A 38 5.06 -1.63 15.07
CA VAL A 38 4.91 -2.06 13.68
C VAL A 38 5.92 -3.11 13.26
N VAL A 39 5.52 -3.95 12.31
CA VAL A 39 6.41 -4.87 11.59
C VAL A 39 6.36 -4.54 10.11
N PHE A 40 7.50 -4.19 9.51
CA PHE A 40 7.63 -4.05 8.06
C PHE A 40 8.20 -5.32 7.43
N ARG A 41 7.53 -5.80 6.40
CA ARG A 41 7.95 -6.94 5.57
C ARG A 41 8.09 -6.50 4.14
N GLN A 42 9.19 -6.85 3.53
CA GLN A 42 9.39 -6.68 2.09
C GLN A 42 8.56 -7.73 1.36
N ILE A 43 7.69 -7.30 0.45
CA ILE A 43 6.80 -8.16 -0.34
C ILE A 43 7.26 -8.25 -1.81
N ASP A 44 8.00 -7.28 -2.30
CA ASP A 44 8.80 -7.33 -3.54
C ASP A 44 10.03 -6.43 -3.41
N GLU A 45 10.83 -6.29 -4.47
CA GLU A 45 12.09 -5.55 -4.45
C GLU A 45 11.92 -4.08 -3.99
N HIS A 46 10.76 -3.48 -4.27
CA HIS A 46 10.45 -2.06 -4.05
C HIS A 46 9.14 -1.80 -3.32
N THR A 47 8.60 -2.82 -2.62
CA THR A 47 7.35 -2.69 -1.85
C THR A 47 7.47 -3.34 -0.48
N TRP A 48 7.04 -2.64 0.54
CA TRP A 48 7.00 -3.12 1.92
C TRP A 48 5.61 -2.95 2.52
N LEU A 49 5.14 -4.00 3.16
CA LEU A 49 3.93 -4.01 3.99
C LEU A 49 4.32 -3.75 5.44
N GLY A 50 3.83 -2.68 6.01
CA GLY A 50 3.82 -2.43 7.45
C GLY A 50 2.53 -2.95 8.07
N THR A 51 2.61 -3.72 9.14
CA THR A 51 1.46 -4.13 9.93
C THR A 51 1.57 -3.52 11.30
N GLY A 52 0.61 -2.66 11.66
CA GLY A 52 0.53 -2.05 12.98
C GLY A 52 0.05 -3.05 14.05
N ASN A 53 0.40 -2.77 15.30
CA ASN A 53 0.11 -3.68 16.42
C ASN A 53 -0.98 -3.14 17.36
N LEU A 54 -1.59 -1.97 17.10
CA LEU A 54 -2.45 -1.29 18.07
C LEU A 54 -3.94 -1.50 17.85
N MET A 55 -4.44 -1.29 16.63
CA MET A 55 -5.86 -1.43 16.33
C MET A 55 -6.02 -2.18 15.01
N ALA A 56 -6.97 -3.10 14.95
CA ALA A 56 -7.43 -3.77 13.71
C ALA A 56 -6.33 -4.42 12.82
N ASN A 57 -5.07 -4.50 13.26
CA ASN A 57 -3.91 -4.91 12.45
C ASN A 57 -3.81 -4.09 11.16
N GLU A 58 -3.96 -2.77 11.30
CA GLU A 58 -3.92 -1.83 10.20
C GLU A 58 -2.69 -2.02 9.32
N SER A 59 -2.88 -1.93 8.03
CA SER A 59 -1.83 -2.07 7.03
C SER A 59 -1.41 -0.71 6.47
N LEU A 60 -0.12 -0.53 6.30
CA LEU A 60 0.46 0.60 5.59
C LEU A 60 1.47 0.07 4.57
N TYR A 61 1.64 0.79 3.46
CA TYR A 61 2.51 0.33 2.39
C TYR A 61 3.54 1.40 2.03
N LEU A 62 4.81 1.01 2.04
CA LEU A 62 5.88 1.81 1.44
C LEU A 62 6.12 1.28 0.03
N VAL A 63 5.98 2.17 -0.96
CA VAL A 63 6.16 1.85 -2.38
C VAL A 63 7.21 2.77 -2.95
N GLU A 64 8.26 2.20 -3.51
CA GLU A 64 9.44 2.92 -4.02
C GLU A 64 9.55 2.80 -5.53
N GLY A 65 9.93 3.91 -6.19
CA GLY A 65 10.45 3.96 -7.55
C GLY A 65 11.91 4.40 -7.55
N ASP A 66 12.45 4.76 -8.71
CA ASP A 66 13.86 5.12 -8.84
C ASP A 66 14.22 6.44 -8.12
N THR A 67 13.29 7.37 -8.02
CA THR A 67 13.56 8.75 -7.53
C THR A 67 12.76 9.17 -6.32
N LYS A 68 11.63 8.52 -6.04
CA LYS A 68 10.70 8.88 -4.96
C LYS A 68 10.07 7.62 -4.38
N ALA A 69 9.53 7.76 -3.17
CA ALA A 69 8.66 6.75 -2.57
C ALA A 69 7.37 7.40 -2.06
N ILE A 70 6.33 6.61 -1.90
CA ILE A 70 5.13 6.97 -1.17
C ILE A 70 4.93 6.04 0.01
N LEU A 71 4.45 6.60 1.11
CA LEU A 71 3.88 5.86 2.21
C LEU A 71 2.36 5.96 2.11
N ILE A 72 1.69 4.86 1.89
CA ILE A 72 0.24 4.75 1.82
C ILE A 72 -0.24 4.35 3.22
N ASP A 73 -0.98 5.25 3.85
CA ASP A 73 -1.41 5.21 5.25
C ASP A 73 -0.27 5.30 6.27
N ALA A 74 -0.61 5.67 7.49
CA ALA A 74 0.35 5.96 8.56
C ALA A 74 0.11 5.14 9.84
N GLY A 75 -0.88 4.26 9.84
CA GLY A 75 -1.27 3.48 11.01
C GLY A 75 -1.81 4.34 12.16
N THR A 76 -2.20 3.70 13.25
CA THR A 76 -2.87 4.36 14.37
C THR A 76 -1.91 5.24 15.19
N LYS A 77 -0.80 4.67 15.67
CA LYS A 77 0.14 5.36 16.55
C LYS A 77 1.50 4.69 16.54
N ILE A 78 2.22 4.86 15.44
CA ILE A 78 3.56 4.30 15.25
C ILE A 78 4.58 5.39 15.56
N LYS A 79 5.36 5.20 16.62
CA LYS A 79 6.36 6.18 17.06
C LYS A 79 7.49 6.31 16.06
N ASN A 80 7.86 7.57 15.73
CA ASN A 80 8.93 7.90 14.80
C ASN A 80 8.77 7.21 13.43
N LEU A 81 7.53 7.13 12.91
CA LEU A 81 7.25 6.47 11.63
C LEU A 81 8.11 7.02 10.49
N ASP A 82 8.35 8.33 10.46
CA ASP A 82 9.25 9.00 9.51
C ASP A 82 10.66 8.39 9.51
N LYS A 83 11.24 8.16 10.69
CA LYS A 83 12.59 7.58 10.85
C LYS A 83 12.60 6.09 10.53
N LEU A 84 11.53 5.37 10.86
CA LEU A 84 11.39 3.95 10.52
C LEU A 84 11.38 3.78 9.00
N VAL A 85 10.58 4.58 8.31
CA VAL A 85 10.50 4.59 6.85
C VAL A 85 11.84 5.01 6.23
N ALA A 86 12.50 6.04 6.76
CA ALA A 86 13.82 6.48 6.30
C ALA A 86 14.94 5.45 6.56
N SER A 87 14.72 4.45 7.40
CA SER A 87 15.65 3.33 7.56
C SER A 87 15.47 2.22 6.51
N ILE A 88 14.35 2.24 5.79
CA ILE A 88 14.03 1.26 4.73
C ILE A 88 14.37 1.82 3.35
N THR A 89 14.08 3.09 3.08
CA THR A 89 14.37 3.76 1.81
C THR A 89 15.15 5.05 2.01
N ASP A 90 16.06 5.38 1.10
CA ASP A 90 16.77 6.67 1.04
C ASP A 90 16.07 7.72 0.16
N LYS A 91 14.94 7.36 -0.45
CA LYS A 91 14.18 8.24 -1.33
C LYS A 91 13.34 9.25 -0.53
N PRO A 92 13.06 10.44 -1.09
CA PRO A 92 12.07 11.34 -0.52
C PRO A 92 10.69 10.67 -0.52
N VAL A 93 10.04 10.66 0.66
CA VAL A 93 8.77 9.98 0.89
C VAL A 93 7.63 10.98 0.96
N THR A 94 6.58 10.74 0.19
CA THR A 94 5.30 11.46 0.28
C THR A 94 4.28 10.58 1.02
N LEU A 95 3.60 11.14 2.03
CA LEU A 95 2.51 10.45 2.73
C LEU A 95 1.19 10.70 1.99
N VAL A 96 0.51 9.61 1.66
CA VAL A 96 -0.84 9.61 1.10
C VAL A 96 -1.75 8.76 1.97
N ALA A 97 -3.04 9.07 2.07
CA ALA A 97 -3.98 8.23 2.80
C ALA A 97 -5.04 7.64 1.87
N THR A 98 -5.39 6.39 2.13
CA THR A 98 -6.53 5.74 1.47
C THR A 98 -7.84 6.38 1.91
N HIS A 99 -7.94 6.77 3.19
CA HIS A 99 -9.07 7.51 3.76
C HIS A 99 -8.71 8.12 5.13
N VAL A 100 -9.58 8.99 5.64
CA VAL A 100 -9.35 9.71 6.90
C VAL A 100 -10.03 9.01 8.08
N HIS A 101 -9.39 7.95 8.60
CA HIS A 101 -9.69 7.33 9.88
C HIS A 101 -8.44 7.21 10.75
N PRO A 102 -8.57 7.07 12.08
CA PRO A 102 -7.42 7.11 13.00
C PRO A 102 -6.37 6.02 12.78
N ASP A 103 -6.77 4.87 12.29
CA ASP A 103 -5.90 3.73 11.98
C ASP A 103 -5.17 3.87 10.65
N HIS A 104 -5.52 4.87 9.84
CA HIS A 104 -4.85 5.19 8.57
C HIS A 104 -4.07 6.50 8.61
N THR A 105 -4.48 7.48 9.44
CA THR A 105 -3.87 8.81 9.49
C THR A 105 -3.23 9.17 10.83
N GLY A 106 -3.35 8.31 11.85
CA GLY A 106 -2.99 8.63 13.22
C GLY A 106 -1.54 9.08 13.42
N SER A 107 -0.55 8.40 12.84
CA SER A 107 0.87 8.75 12.97
C SER A 107 1.27 9.99 12.17
N ALA A 108 0.44 10.46 11.26
CA ALA A 108 0.71 11.65 10.46
C ALA A 108 0.76 12.94 11.29
N PHE A 109 0.06 12.97 12.42
CA PHE A 109 0.04 14.15 13.29
C PHE A 109 1.41 14.58 13.78
N ASP A 110 2.28 13.61 14.06
CA ASP A 110 3.52 13.84 14.77
C ASP A 110 4.75 13.86 13.85
N TYR A 111 4.69 13.18 12.69
CA TYR A 111 5.89 12.84 11.93
C TYR A 111 5.92 13.34 10.49
N PHE A 112 4.78 13.73 9.91
CA PHE A 112 4.75 14.18 8.52
C PHE A 112 4.23 15.61 8.41
N PRO A 113 4.99 16.51 7.72
CA PRO A 113 4.62 17.92 7.58
C PRO A 113 3.46 18.12 6.60
N GLU A 114 3.18 17.15 5.75
CA GLU A 114 2.07 17.18 4.80
C GLU A 114 1.50 15.76 4.57
N ILE A 115 0.23 15.72 4.23
CA ILE A 115 -0.49 14.50 3.86
C ILE A 115 -1.40 14.79 2.67
N TYR A 116 -1.48 13.83 1.74
CA TYR A 116 -2.38 13.89 0.59
C TYR A 116 -3.59 12.99 0.83
N ILE A 117 -4.77 13.55 0.71
CA ILE A 117 -6.05 12.87 0.91
C ILE A 117 -7.03 13.17 -0.24
N ASN A 118 -8.04 12.36 -0.39
CA ASN A 118 -9.19 12.69 -1.22
C ASN A 118 -9.95 13.89 -0.61
N PRO A 119 -10.28 14.95 -1.39
CA PRO A 119 -10.98 16.12 -0.87
C PRO A 119 -12.35 15.81 -0.24
N ALA A 120 -13.03 14.71 -0.63
CA ALA A 120 -14.29 14.31 -0.04
C ALA A 120 -14.16 13.87 1.44
N ASP A 121 -12.98 13.45 1.88
CA ASP A 121 -12.70 13.06 3.27
C ASP A 121 -12.33 14.23 4.19
N THR A 122 -12.31 15.46 3.68
CA THR A 122 -12.14 16.66 4.51
C THR A 122 -13.20 16.75 5.61
N VAL A 123 -14.36 16.14 5.42
CA VAL A 123 -15.43 16.06 6.43
C VAL A 123 -15.01 15.31 7.68
N GLY A 124 -14.06 14.37 7.60
CA GLY A 124 -13.51 13.59 8.71
C GLY A 124 -12.41 14.32 9.48
N ILE A 125 -11.77 15.33 8.91
CA ILE A 125 -10.64 16.02 9.54
C ILE A 125 -10.97 16.59 10.93
N PRO A 126 -12.11 17.28 11.15
CA PRO A 126 -12.43 17.84 12.47
C PRO A 126 -12.55 16.77 13.57
N GLU A 127 -12.95 15.57 13.23
CA GLU A 127 -13.13 14.45 14.15
C GLU A 127 -11.85 13.64 14.33
N PHE A 128 -11.22 13.25 13.23
CA PHE A 128 -10.12 12.29 13.24
C PHE A 128 -8.72 12.93 13.18
N MET A 129 -8.63 14.18 12.71
CA MET A 129 -7.36 14.93 12.59
C MET A 129 -7.42 16.32 13.24
N PRO A 130 -8.08 16.55 14.41
CA PRO A 130 -8.38 17.89 14.93
C PRO A 130 -7.13 18.70 15.30
N ASN A 131 -6.02 18.05 15.57
CA ASN A 131 -4.77 18.68 16.02
C ASN A 131 -3.66 18.68 14.95
N TYR A 132 -3.92 18.13 13.78
CA TYR A 132 -2.94 18.11 12.71
C TYR A 132 -2.53 19.54 12.31
N LYS A 133 -1.24 19.82 12.36
CA LYS A 133 -0.66 21.13 12.05
C LYS A 133 0.08 21.16 10.71
N GLY A 134 0.22 19.99 10.09
CA GLY A 134 0.79 19.87 8.77
C GLY A 134 -0.16 20.38 7.68
N LYS A 135 0.31 20.36 6.48
CA LYS A 135 -0.44 20.74 5.30
C LYS A 135 -1.28 19.56 4.80
N VAL A 136 -2.56 19.79 4.60
CA VAL A 136 -3.44 18.85 3.88
C VAL A 136 -3.43 19.22 2.40
N CYS A 137 -3.01 18.30 1.56
CA CYS A 137 -3.01 18.36 0.11
C CYS A 137 -4.09 17.45 -0.45
N PHE A 138 -4.53 17.69 -1.69
CA PHE A 138 -5.62 16.94 -2.28
C PHE A 138 -5.13 16.10 -3.45
N LEU A 139 -5.61 14.87 -3.48
CA LEU A 139 -5.49 13.94 -4.59
C LEU A 139 -6.56 14.26 -5.65
N GLU A 140 -6.30 13.90 -6.90
CA GLU A 140 -7.26 14.00 -7.99
C GLU A 140 -7.56 12.59 -8.56
N ASP A 141 -8.82 12.33 -8.91
CA ASP A 141 -9.22 11.06 -9.53
C ASP A 141 -8.57 10.89 -10.91
N GLY A 142 -7.95 9.74 -11.14
CA GLY A 142 -7.19 9.47 -12.38
C GLY A 142 -5.82 10.12 -12.44
N GLU A 143 -5.38 10.84 -11.40
CA GLU A 143 -4.02 11.37 -11.30
C GLU A 143 -2.99 10.25 -11.31
N ILE A 144 -1.84 10.52 -11.93
CA ILE A 144 -0.72 9.60 -12.02
C ILE A 144 0.41 10.06 -11.09
N LEU A 145 0.73 9.21 -10.13
CA LEU A 145 1.92 9.37 -9.28
C LEU A 145 3.11 8.67 -9.92
N ASP A 146 4.01 9.46 -10.50
CA ASP A 146 5.28 8.96 -11.05
C ASP A 146 6.37 9.00 -9.99
N LEU A 147 6.85 7.81 -9.59
CA LEU A 147 7.92 7.64 -8.59
C LEU A 147 9.32 7.52 -9.24
N GLY A 148 9.40 7.71 -10.57
CA GLY A 148 10.58 7.43 -11.37
C GLY A 148 10.61 5.96 -11.79
N GLY A 149 10.08 5.67 -12.99
CA GLY A 149 10.03 4.30 -13.53
C GLY A 149 8.92 3.42 -12.93
N ARG A 150 8.29 3.81 -11.84
CA ARG A 150 7.13 3.14 -11.24
C ARG A 150 5.95 4.10 -11.15
N ILE A 151 4.78 3.67 -11.59
CA ILE A 151 3.60 4.51 -11.76
C ILE A 151 2.42 3.93 -10.97
N LEU A 152 1.80 4.79 -10.14
CA LEU A 152 0.53 4.46 -9.49
C LEU A 152 -0.56 5.40 -10.01
N GLU A 153 -1.72 4.85 -10.35
CA GLU A 153 -2.94 5.59 -10.68
C GLU A 153 -3.79 5.76 -9.42
N ILE A 154 -4.25 6.98 -9.17
CA ILE A 154 -5.20 7.28 -8.10
C ILE A 154 -6.60 7.01 -8.61
N VAL A 155 -7.35 6.16 -7.92
CA VAL A 155 -8.74 5.83 -8.26
C VAL A 155 -9.62 6.11 -7.04
N PHE A 156 -10.56 7.03 -7.17
CA PHE A 156 -11.52 7.28 -6.11
C PHE A 156 -12.54 6.14 -6.03
N THR A 157 -12.62 5.50 -4.87
CA THR A 157 -13.45 4.32 -4.59
C THR A 157 -14.37 4.57 -3.40
N PRO A 158 -15.28 5.57 -3.47
CA PRO A 158 -16.11 5.93 -2.33
C PRO A 158 -16.97 4.75 -1.88
N GLY A 159 -17.06 4.53 -0.58
CA GLY A 159 -17.80 3.41 0.02
C GLY A 159 -17.69 3.46 1.53
N HIS A 160 -16.58 2.96 2.08
CA HIS A 160 -16.28 2.98 3.52
C HIS A 160 -16.25 4.43 4.05
N THR A 161 -15.58 5.34 3.34
CA THR A 161 -15.73 6.79 3.50
C THR A 161 -16.12 7.44 2.16
N PRO A 162 -16.62 8.70 2.17
CA PRO A 162 -16.83 9.46 0.93
C PRO A 162 -15.56 9.63 0.10
N GLY A 163 -14.40 9.67 0.75
CA GLY A 163 -13.10 9.89 0.14
C GLY A 163 -12.22 8.67 0.05
N SER A 164 -12.76 7.46 0.24
CA SER A 164 -11.98 6.23 0.02
C SER A 164 -11.31 6.23 -1.35
N THR A 165 -10.04 5.88 -1.36
CA THR A 165 -9.16 5.96 -2.52
C THR A 165 -8.33 4.69 -2.64
N THR A 166 -8.20 4.18 -3.84
CA THR A 166 -7.32 3.06 -4.18
C THR A 166 -6.14 3.56 -5.02
N PHE A 167 -4.94 3.16 -4.66
CA PHE A 167 -3.74 3.40 -5.45
C PHE A 167 -3.43 2.14 -6.25
N VAL A 168 -3.40 2.25 -7.58
CA VAL A 168 -3.28 1.11 -8.49
C VAL A 168 -1.95 1.12 -9.21
N ASP A 169 -1.12 0.12 -8.95
CA ASP A 169 0.10 -0.18 -9.70
C ASP A 169 -0.21 -1.28 -10.72
N LYS A 170 -0.38 -0.88 -11.97
CA LYS A 170 -0.77 -1.80 -13.05
C LYS A 170 0.38 -2.73 -13.45
N ASP A 171 1.62 -2.26 -13.33
CA ASP A 171 2.80 -3.03 -13.77
C ASP A 171 3.14 -4.12 -12.75
N ALA A 172 3.07 -3.82 -11.47
CA ALA A 172 3.24 -4.79 -10.39
C ALA A 172 1.96 -5.57 -10.06
N ALA A 173 0.80 -5.20 -10.64
CA ALA A 173 -0.51 -5.78 -10.37
C ALA A 173 -0.95 -5.66 -8.90
N TYR A 174 -0.65 -4.52 -8.26
CA TYR A 174 -1.10 -4.20 -6.91
C TYR A 174 -2.25 -3.20 -6.91
N GLY A 175 -3.12 -3.33 -5.89
CA GLY A 175 -4.11 -2.34 -5.52
C GLY A 175 -4.07 -2.12 -4.00
N PHE A 176 -3.84 -0.88 -3.57
CA PHE A 176 -3.79 -0.50 -2.16
C PHE A 176 -5.06 0.29 -1.85
N SER A 177 -6.06 -0.35 -1.25
CA SER A 177 -7.42 0.20 -1.13
C SER A 177 -7.78 0.73 0.27
N GLY A 178 -7.03 0.38 1.31
CA GLY A 178 -7.50 0.54 2.68
C GLY A 178 -8.68 -0.42 2.97
N ASP A 179 -9.65 0.05 3.72
CA ASP A 179 -10.85 -0.68 4.15
C ASP A 179 -11.96 -0.72 3.07
#